data_ce326aa5eb6b50532a22f6066933a189
#
_entry.id   ce326aa5eb6b50532a22f6066933a189
#
_cell.length_a   1.000
_cell.length_b   1.000
_cell.length_c   1.000
_cell.angle_alpha   90.00
_cell.angle_beta   90.00
_cell.angle_gamma   90.00
#
_symmetry.space_group_name_H-M   'P 1'
#
loop_
_entity.id
_entity.type
_entity.pdbx_description
1 polymer ?
#
loop_
_entity_poly.entity_id
_entity_poly.type
_entity_poly.pdbx_seq_one_letter_code
_entity_poly.pdbx_strand_id
1 'polypeptide(L)'
;MGGETTEATGIAQEAAQATQDINNETQRSLESINNLFEGFVAYLTSPQFVAKVLASIVVTALGILLYRLLTHGVPRILRWRRRRREGVLDAEAVARLKRQNTAVTLGRNALRYLVFTGIALFILSIFIGNPLPATAGATVLAATIGFGAQSLLRDIIAGFSIVFEGQYSVGDFVEIEPTKAAGLVEELGLRTTKIRALSGELIFIPNGTITGVRNYISGEQRFTIEVQLSDANAVDGVLGSLEEASNLYLIPPRLVGREETNGRTRLRILAGVLPSMGWLVEENLVERIKAAAGEEALASEPLIYKVDQANLKRIRSLIPEDNGERI
;
A
#
# COMPACT_ATOMS: atom_id res chain seq x y z
N MET A 1 74.43 65.58 -30.36
CA MET A 1 73.03 65.59 -30.93
C MET A 1 72.76 64.37 -31.80
N GLY A 2 73.23 63.18 -31.44
CA GLY A 2 73.01 61.96 -32.25
C GLY A 2 72.30 60.81 -31.52
N GLY A 3 72.03 60.95 -30.19
CA GLY A 3 71.42 59.85 -29.41
C GLY A 3 69.90 59.91 -29.36
N GLU A 4 69.25 61.04 -29.30
CA GLU A 4 67.81 61.22 -29.16
C GLU A 4 66.97 60.83 -30.39
N THR A 5 67.58 60.95 -31.60
CA THR A 5 66.95 60.60 -32.88
C THR A 5 66.85 59.09 -33.08
N THR A 6 67.80 58.32 -32.52
CA THR A 6 67.83 56.87 -32.63
C THR A 6 66.84 56.22 -31.69
N GLU A 7 66.64 56.77 -30.50
CA GLU A 7 65.69 56.27 -29.49
C GLU A 7 64.22 56.55 -29.90
N ALA A 8 63.95 57.73 -30.47
CA ALA A 8 62.63 58.07 -30.98
C ALA A 8 62.22 57.21 -32.19
N THR A 9 63.20 56.79 -33.04
CA THR A 9 62.96 55.89 -34.19
C THR A 9 62.65 54.43 -33.68
N GLY A 10 63.32 53.99 -32.60
CA GLY A 10 63.07 52.68 -31.98
C GLY A 10 61.65 52.56 -31.39
N ILE A 11 61.24 53.59 -30.62
CA ILE A 11 59.88 53.63 -30.02
C ILE A 11 58.76 53.70 -31.08
N ALA A 12 59.03 54.44 -32.20
CA ALA A 12 58.11 54.52 -33.35
C ALA A 12 57.96 53.16 -34.07
N GLN A 13 59.06 52.42 -34.22
CA GLN A 13 59.03 51.06 -34.81
C GLN A 13 58.34 50.05 -33.91
N GLU A 14 58.57 50.11 -32.60
CA GLU A 14 57.88 49.20 -31.61
C GLU A 14 56.40 49.50 -31.55
N ALA A 15 55.97 50.75 -31.57
CA ALA A 15 54.57 51.15 -31.65
C ALA A 15 53.88 50.71 -32.96
N ALA A 16 54.59 50.76 -34.09
CA ALA A 16 54.06 50.28 -35.35
C ALA A 16 53.92 48.75 -35.39
N GLN A 17 54.87 48.03 -34.79
CA GLN A 17 54.80 46.60 -34.65
C GLN A 17 53.64 46.17 -33.74
N ALA A 18 53.48 46.78 -32.56
CA ALA A 18 52.38 46.52 -31.66
C ALA A 18 51.05 46.81 -32.33
N THR A 19 50.90 47.87 -33.10
CA THR A 19 49.68 48.19 -33.84
C THR A 19 49.40 47.14 -34.93
N GLN A 20 50.43 46.63 -35.58
CA GLN A 20 50.30 45.58 -36.59
C GLN A 20 49.89 44.23 -35.97
N ASP A 21 50.44 43.92 -34.83
CA ASP A 21 50.07 42.69 -34.07
C ASP A 21 48.62 42.74 -33.58
N ILE A 22 48.16 43.88 -33.04
CA ILE A 22 46.77 44.10 -32.66
C ILE A 22 45.85 43.98 -33.88
N ASN A 23 46.15 44.54 -34.98
CA ASN A 23 45.39 44.42 -36.22
C ASN A 23 45.31 42.96 -36.71
N ASN A 24 46.45 42.25 -36.66
CA ASN A 24 46.50 40.84 -37.06
C ASN A 24 45.68 39.94 -36.13
N GLU A 25 45.71 40.17 -34.80
CA GLU A 25 44.87 39.47 -33.84
C GLU A 25 43.40 39.79 -34.07
N THR A 26 43.07 41.06 -34.31
CA THR A 26 41.68 41.46 -34.60
C THR A 26 41.16 40.83 -35.87
N GLN A 27 41.98 40.81 -36.94
CA GLN A 27 41.65 40.15 -38.20
C GLN A 27 41.41 38.63 -38.01
N ARG A 28 42.32 37.95 -37.30
CA ARG A 28 42.15 36.49 -36.97
C ARG A 28 40.88 36.23 -36.17
N SER A 29 40.54 37.10 -35.22
CA SER A 29 39.33 37.01 -34.44
C SER A 29 38.09 37.20 -35.31
N LEU A 30 38.08 38.17 -36.21
CA LEU A 30 36.97 38.39 -37.15
C LEU A 30 36.82 37.24 -38.15
N GLU A 31 37.93 36.71 -38.69
CA GLU A 31 37.91 35.54 -39.56
C GLU A 31 37.35 34.30 -38.82
N SER A 32 37.73 34.09 -37.56
CA SER A 32 37.23 32.98 -36.75
C SER A 32 35.73 33.08 -36.50
N ILE A 33 35.22 34.30 -36.20
CA ILE A 33 33.79 34.56 -36.03
C ILE A 33 33.04 34.34 -37.35
N ASN A 34 33.56 34.82 -38.47
CA ASN A 34 32.92 34.64 -39.77
C ASN A 34 32.85 33.14 -40.16
N ASN A 35 33.96 32.42 -39.96
CA ASN A 35 34.00 30.96 -40.20
C ASN A 35 33.01 30.18 -39.34
N LEU A 36 32.86 30.57 -38.06
CA LEU A 36 31.85 30.01 -37.18
C LEU A 36 30.43 30.31 -37.67
N PHE A 37 30.18 31.54 -38.12
CA PHE A 37 28.88 31.95 -38.65
C PHE A 37 28.54 31.22 -39.95
N GLU A 38 29.47 31.15 -40.90
CA GLU A 38 29.31 30.41 -42.15
C GLU A 38 29.08 28.90 -41.88
N GLY A 39 29.83 28.30 -40.95
CA GLY A 39 29.65 26.93 -40.54
C GLY A 39 28.25 26.67 -39.90
N PHE A 40 27.80 27.64 -39.09
CA PHE A 40 26.47 27.58 -38.49
C PHE A 40 25.35 27.67 -39.54
N VAL A 41 25.46 28.62 -40.49
CA VAL A 41 24.48 28.77 -41.58
C VAL A 41 24.49 27.50 -42.49
N ALA A 42 25.65 26.99 -42.84
CA ALA A 42 25.79 25.76 -43.61
C ALA A 42 25.19 24.55 -42.90
N TYR A 43 25.33 24.44 -41.55
CA TYR A 43 24.66 23.42 -40.76
C TYR A 43 23.14 23.58 -40.80
N LEU A 44 22.60 24.78 -40.61
CA LEU A 44 21.16 25.04 -40.63
C LEU A 44 20.49 24.71 -41.99
N THR A 45 21.24 24.91 -43.08
CA THR A 45 20.77 24.61 -44.45
C THR A 45 21.07 23.17 -44.88
N SER A 46 21.78 22.41 -44.04
CA SER A 46 22.15 21.03 -44.39
C SER A 46 20.91 20.10 -44.46
N PRO A 47 20.88 19.15 -45.41
CA PRO A 47 19.82 18.14 -45.49
C PRO A 47 19.64 17.35 -44.19
N GLN A 48 20.71 17.17 -43.42
CA GLN A 48 20.68 16.46 -42.14
C GLN A 48 19.92 17.26 -41.07
N PHE A 49 20.11 18.59 -41.02
CA PHE A 49 19.36 19.44 -40.07
C PHE A 49 17.86 19.46 -40.43
N VAL A 50 17.55 19.64 -41.70
CA VAL A 50 16.15 19.59 -42.19
C VAL A 50 15.49 18.24 -41.85
N ALA A 51 16.20 17.14 -42.04
CA ALA A 51 15.70 15.80 -41.67
C ALA A 51 15.46 15.67 -40.15
N LYS A 52 16.36 16.21 -39.29
CA LYS A 52 16.18 16.20 -37.82
C LYS A 52 14.98 17.04 -37.39
N VAL A 53 14.75 18.20 -38.01
CA VAL A 53 13.57 19.06 -37.73
C VAL A 53 12.29 18.37 -38.16
N LEU A 54 12.25 17.78 -39.35
CA LEU A 54 11.07 17.01 -39.78
C LEU A 54 10.78 15.82 -38.88
N ALA A 55 11.81 15.07 -38.49
CA ALA A 55 11.64 13.96 -37.53
C ALA A 55 11.11 14.46 -36.19
N SER A 56 11.56 15.59 -35.67
CA SER A 56 11.07 16.19 -34.42
C SER A 56 9.60 16.59 -34.53
N ILE A 57 9.18 17.15 -35.67
CA ILE A 57 7.76 17.50 -35.91
C ILE A 57 6.91 16.24 -35.94
N VAL A 58 7.35 15.19 -36.62
CA VAL A 58 6.61 13.89 -36.70
C VAL A 58 6.48 13.28 -35.30
N VAL A 59 7.55 13.23 -34.54
CA VAL A 59 7.54 12.69 -33.17
C VAL A 59 6.60 13.48 -32.26
N THR A 60 6.66 14.82 -32.35
CA THR A 60 5.76 15.70 -31.59
C THR A 60 4.30 15.49 -31.97
N ALA A 61 4.00 15.41 -33.27
CA ALA A 61 2.65 15.15 -33.79
C ALA A 61 2.13 13.78 -33.32
N LEU A 62 2.97 12.75 -33.39
CA LEU A 62 2.63 11.38 -32.95
C LEU A 62 2.41 11.33 -31.43
N GLY A 63 3.25 12.00 -30.65
CA GLY A 63 3.12 12.11 -29.19
C GLY A 63 1.85 12.85 -28.78
N ILE A 64 1.50 13.95 -29.45
CA ILE A 64 0.25 14.69 -29.22
C ILE A 64 -0.97 13.85 -29.63
N LEU A 65 -0.87 13.13 -30.73
CA LEU A 65 -1.94 12.22 -31.18
C LEU A 65 -2.17 11.11 -30.17
N LEU A 66 -1.10 10.46 -29.69
CA LEU A 66 -1.15 9.45 -28.64
C LEU A 66 -1.78 10.00 -27.36
N TYR A 67 -1.33 11.17 -26.91
CA TYR A 67 -1.90 11.87 -25.75
C TYR A 67 -3.41 12.13 -25.94
N ARG A 68 -3.83 12.64 -27.11
CA ARG A 68 -5.25 12.86 -27.41
C ARG A 68 -6.05 11.57 -27.44
N LEU A 69 -5.51 10.50 -28.01
CA LEU A 69 -6.15 9.19 -28.05
C LEU A 69 -6.39 8.64 -26.64
N LEU A 70 -5.38 8.70 -25.78
CA LEU A 70 -5.46 8.22 -24.41
C LEU A 70 -6.40 9.09 -23.54
N THR A 71 -6.37 10.40 -23.69
CA THR A 71 -7.13 11.32 -22.82
C THR A 71 -8.58 11.54 -23.26
N HIS A 72 -8.88 11.40 -24.54
CA HIS A 72 -10.22 11.65 -25.10
C HIS A 72 -10.87 10.38 -25.66
N GLY A 73 -10.10 9.45 -26.18
CA GLY A 73 -10.62 8.18 -26.74
C GLY A 73 -11.16 7.26 -25.66
N VAL A 74 -10.36 6.98 -24.65
CA VAL A 74 -10.71 6.05 -23.55
C VAL A 74 -11.95 6.52 -22.76
N PRO A 75 -12.04 7.80 -22.30
CA PRO A 75 -13.23 8.25 -21.59
C PRO A 75 -14.49 8.28 -22.45
N ARG A 76 -14.38 8.45 -23.77
CA ARG A 76 -15.52 8.47 -24.69
C ARG A 76 -16.13 7.07 -24.86
N ILE A 77 -15.29 6.05 -24.95
CA ILE A 77 -15.70 4.63 -25.03
C ILE A 77 -16.37 4.18 -23.72
N LEU A 78 -15.78 4.56 -22.58
CA LEU A 78 -16.32 4.23 -21.26
C LEU A 78 -17.66 4.94 -20.99
N ARG A 79 -17.82 6.21 -21.40
CA ARG A 79 -19.09 6.95 -21.29
C ARG A 79 -20.19 6.38 -22.17
N TRP A 80 -19.86 5.91 -23.37
CA TRP A 80 -20.83 5.27 -24.27
C TRP A 80 -21.39 3.98 -23.68
N ARG A 81 -20.59 3.17 -22.99
CA ARG A 81 -21.05 1.98 -22.25
C ARG A 81 -21.93 2.30 -21.04
N ARG A 82 -21.75 3.46 -20.38
CA ARG A 82 -22.51 3.87 -19.17
C ARG A 82 -23.90 4.44 -19.48
N ARG A 83 -24.11 5.08 -20.62
CA ARG A 83 -25.43 5.67 -20.99
C ARG A 83 -26.59 4.67 -21.05
N ARG A 84 -26.32 3.37 -21.02
CA ARG A 84 -27.34 2.31 -20.95
C ARG A 84 -27.85 1.97 -19.55
N ARG A 85 -27.37 2.66 -18.48
CA ARG A 85 -27.71 2.34 -17.07
C ARG A 85 -28.14 3.56 -16.23
N GLU A 86 -28.61 4.64 -16.83
CA GLU A 86 -29.05 5.83 -16.07
C GLU A 86 -30.44 5.60 -15.47
N GLY A 87 -30.45 5.15 -14.19
CA GLY A 87 -31.53 5.36 -13.25
C GLY A 87 -31.20 6.55 -12.34
N VAL A 88 -32.19 7.06 -11.62
CA VAL A 88 -32.16 8.22 -10.73
C VAL A 88 -30.86 8.32 -9.91
N LEU A 89 -30.17 9.47 -10.04
CA LEU A 89 -28.93 9.75 -9.34
C LEU A 89 -29.22 10.12 -7.89
N ASP A 90 -28.86 9.23 -6.98
CA ASP A 90 -28.87 9.45 -5.53
C ASP A 90 -27.67 10.33 -5.11
N ALA A 91 -27.76 11.06 -4.00
CA ALA A 91 -26.73 11.98 -3.51
C ALA A 91 -25.34 11.30 -3.36
N GLU A 92 -25.32 10.05 -2.99
CA GLU A 92 -24.09 9.22 -2.93
C GLU A 92 -23.47 9.01 -4.32
N ALA A 93 -24.29 8.81 -5.36
CA ALA A 93 -23.82 8.64 -6.72
C ALA A 93 -23.14 9.93 -7.24
N VAL A 94 -23.63 11.09 -6.86
CA VAL A 94 -23.03 12.40 -7.19
C VAL A 94 -21.67 12.56 -6.52
N ALA A 95 -21.52 12.18 -5.24
CA ALA A 95 -20.25 12.24 -4.53
C ALA A 95 -19.20 11.28 -5.14
N ARG A 96 -19.60 10.07 -5.53
CA ARG A 96 -18.74 9.10 -6.23
C ARG A 96 -18.29 9.63 -7.60
N LEU A 97 -19.17 10.26 -8.37
CA LEU A 97 -18.85 10.87 -9.66
C LEU A 97 -17.86 12.03 -9.52
N LYS A 98 -17.99 12.87 -8.48
CA LYS A 98 -17.05 13.98 -8.21
C LYS A 98 -15.63 13.45 -7.91
N ARG A 99 -15.51 12.42 -7.07
CA ARG A 99 -14.21 11.76 -6.78
C ARG A 99 -13.57 11.14 -8.03
N GLN A 100 -14.37 10.46 -8.87
CA GLN A 100 -13.89 9.87 -10.12
C GLN A 100 -13.40 10.94 -11.11
N ASN A 101 -14.10 12.07 -11.24
CA ASN A 101 -13.67 13.16 -12.12
C ASN A 101 -12.34 13.78 -11.67
N THR A 102 -12.13 13.95 -10.38
CA THR A 102 -10.86 14.44 -9.83
C THR A 102 -9.70 13.47 -10.13
N ALA A 103 -9.90 12.18 -9.90
CA ALA A 103 -8.89 11.15 -10.19
C ALA A 103 -8.53 11.10 -11.68
N VAL A 104 -9.52 11.16 -12.57
CA VAL A 104 -9.30 11.20 -14.04
C VAL A 104 -8.55 12.47 -14.44
N THR A 105 -8.85 13.61 -13.82
CA THR A 105 -8.15 14.88 -14.11
C THR A 105 -6.69 14.84 -13.66
N LEU A 106 -6.41 14.31 -12.46
CA LEU A 106 -5.05 14.11 -11.97
C LEU A 106 -4.26 13.14 -12.87
N GLY A 107 -4.85 12.01 -13.23
CA GLY A 107 -4.23 11.04 -14.13
C GLY A 107 -3.92 11.63 -15.51
N ARG A 108 -4.83 12.44 -16.07
CA ARG A 108 -4.61 13.15 -17.34
C ARG A 108 -3.47 14.15 -17.25
N ASN A 109 -3.36 14.89 -16.15
CA ASN A 109 -2.27 15.84 -15.95
C ASN A 109 -0.92 15.11 -15.81
N ALA A 110 -0.86 14.04 -15.01
CA ALA A 110 0.35 13.22 -14.88
C ALA A 110 0.79 12.63 -16.22
N LEU A 111 -0.14 12.06 -16.99
CA LEU A 111 0.12 11.54 -18.33
C LEU A 111 0.63 12.62 -19.29
N ARG A 112 0.08 13.85 -19.20
CA ARG A 112 0.54 14.98 -19.99
C ARG A 112 2.02 15.27 -19.74
N TYR A 113 2.41 15.41 -18.47
CA TYR A 113 3.82 15.68 -18.13
C TYR A 113 4.75 14.55 -18.60
N LEU A 114 4.34 13.30 -18.41
CA LEU A 114 5.12 12.14 -18.85
C LEU A 114 5.34 12.13 -20.37
N VAL A 115 4.28 12.36 -21.16
CA VAL A 115 4.36 12.40 -22.62
C VAL A 115 5.24 13.56 -23.09
N PHE A 116 5.03 14.76 -22.55
CA PHE A 116 5.85 15.93 -22.97
C PHE A 116 7.32 15.78 -22.59
N THR A 117 7.63 15.23 -21.41
CA THR A 117 9.02 14.93 -21.03
C THR A 117 9.63 13.88 -21.94
N GLY A 118 8.89 12.83 -22.29
CA GLY A 118 9.35 11.82 -23.24
C GLY A 118 9.63 12.39 -24.62
N ILE A 119 8.75 13.24 -25.15
CA ILE A 119 8.96 13.96 -26.43
C ILE A 119 10.22 14.82 -26.36
N ALA A 120 10.40 15.60 -25.28
CA ALA A 120 11.56 16.47 -25.11
C ALA A 120 12.88 15.70 -25.09
N LEU A 121 12.95 14.59 -24.34
CA LEU A 121 14.12 13.71 -24.29
C LEU A 121 14.42 13.08 -25.67
N PHE A 122 13.38 12.69 -26.40
CA PHE A 122 13.54 12.09 -27.73
C PHE A 122 14.04 13.12 -28.76
N ILE A 123 13.50 14.34 -28.74
CA ILE A 123 13.97 15.44 -29.59
C ILE A 123 15.45 15.76 -29.29
N LEU A 124 15.78 15.86 -27.99
CA LEU A 124 17.15 16.10 -27.56
C LEU A 124 18.11 15.04 -28.14
N SER A 125 17.69 13.77 -28.12
CA SER A 125 18.47 12.65 -28.70
C SER A 125 18.70 12.80 -30.21
N ILE A 126 17.68 13.26 -30.97
CA ILE A 126 17.80 13.50 -32.43
C ILE A 126 18.85 14.58 -32.73
N PHE A 127 18.85 15.68 -31.96
CA PHE A 127 19.77 16.80 -32.19
C PHE A 127 21.21 16.46 -31.79
N ILE A 128 21.40 15.80 -30.65
CA ILE A 128 22.73 15.36 -30.18
C ILE A 128 23.31 14.27 -31.11
N GLY A 129 22.44 13.53 -31.82
CA GLY A 129 22.85 12.39 -32.65
C GLY A 129 23.32 11.18 -31.84
N ASN A 130 23.04 11.17 -30.55
CA ASN A 130 23.40 10.10 -29.63
C ASN A 130 22.14 9.70 -28.81
N PRO A 131 21.73 8.42 -28.82
CA PRO A 131 20.57 7.96 -28.05
C PRO A 131 20.79 7.89 -26.52
N LEU A 132 22.05 7.93 -26.06
CA LEU A 132 22.41 7.79 -24.64
C LEU A 132 21.68 8.76 -23.70
N PRO A 133 21.58 10.09 -23.98
CA PRO A 133 20.85 10.99 -23.08
C PRO A 133 19.38 10.67 -22.96
N ALA A 134 18.74 10.25 -24.07
CA ALA A 134 17.32 9.87 -24.05
C ALA A 134 17.08 8.56 -23.28
N THR A 135 17.94 7.56 -23.50
CA THR A 135 17.84 6.27 -22.79
C THR A 135 18.14 6.43 -21.30
N ALA A 136 19.19 7.19 -20.94
CA ALA A 136 19.50 7.48 -19.53
C ALA A 136 18.36 8.24 -18.85
N GLY A 137 17.81 9.29 -19.49
CA GLY A 137 16.67 10.04 -18.96
C GLY A 137 15.43 9.17 -18.82
N ALA A 138 15.12 8.32 -19.80
CA ALA A 138 14.00 7.39 -19.73
C ALA A 138 14.18 6.35 -18.60
N THR A 139 15.41 5.86 -18.39
CA THR A 139 15.71 4.93 -17.30
C THR A 139 15.50 5.57 -15.94
N VAL A 140 15.96 6.80 -15.73
CA VAL A 140 15.74 7.54 -14.47
C VAL A 140 14.24 7.78 -14.23
N LEU A 141 13.50 8.18 -15.27
CA LEU A 141 12.04 8.36 -15.17
C LEU A 141 11.32 7.04 -14.84
N ALA A 142 11.68 5.95 -15.52
CA ALA A 142 11.10 4.63 -15.27
C ALA A 142 11.38 4.15 -13.83
N ALA A 143 12.61 4.34 -13.34
CA ALA A 143 12.98 4.02 -11.97
C ALA A 143 12.18 4.85 -10.95
N THR A 144 12.07 6.16 -11.18
CA THR A 144 11.31 7.07 -10.30
C THR A 144 9.83 6.67 -10.23
N ILE A 145 9.20 6.38 -11.37
CA ILE A 145 7.81 5.92 -11.44
C ILE A 145 7.67 4.55 -10.77
N GLY A 146 8.62 3.64 -11.03
CA GLY A 146 8.64 2.30 -10.43
C GLY A 146 8.70 2.33 -8.91
N PHE A 147 9.62 3.09 -8.33
CA PHE A 147 9.71 3.28 -6.89
C PHE A 147 8.46 3.97 -6.31
N GLY A 148 7.93 4.99 -7.01
CA GLY A 148 6.69 5.66 -6.61
C GLY A 148 5.46 4.75 -6.65
N ALA A 149 5.41 3.76 -7.53
CA ALA A 149 4.31 2.81 -7.67
C ALA A 149 4.50 1.51 -6.86
N GLN A 150 5.65 1.31 -6.21
CA GLN A 150 6.00 0.07 -5.53
C GLN A 150 4.98 -0.35 -4.45
N SER A 151 4.50 0.59 -3.64
CA SER A 151 3.48 0.31 -2.62
C SER A 151 2.15 -0.10 -3.25
N LEU A 152 1.74 0.58 -4.32
CA LEU A 152 0.52 0.24 -5.05
C LEU A 152 0.59 -1.17 -5.64
N LEU A 153 1.72 -1.55 -6.22
CA LEU A 153 1.92 -2.88 -6.77
C LEU A 153 1.90 -3.96 -5.67
N ARG A 154 2.53 -3.68 -4.53
CA ARG A 154 2.47 -4.55 -3.35
C ARG A 154 1.05 -4.76 -2.87
N ASP A 155 0.24 -3.70 -2.77
CA ASP A 155 -1.16 -3.78 -2.35
C ASP A 155 -1.99 -4.66 -3.29
N ILE A 156 -1.77 -4.52 -4.61
CA ILE A 156 -2.48 -5.29 -5.64
C ILE A 156 -2.11 -6.77 -5.58
N ILE A 157 -0.82 -7.09 -5.49
CA ILE A 157 -0.33 -8.47 -5.40
C ILE A 157 -0.87 -9.13 -4.13
N ALA A 158 -0.80 -8.44 -2.98
CA ALA A 158 -1.33 -8.94 -1.72
C ALA A 158 -2.84 -9.17 -1.79
N GLY A 159 -3.61 -8.23 -2.38
CA GLY A 159 -5.05 -8.41 -2.56
C GLY A 159 -5.40 -9.62 -3.43
N PHE A 160 -4.64 -9.85 -4.49
CA PHE A 160 -4.80 -11.06 -5.32
C PHE A 160 -4.48 -12.33 -4.52
N SER A 161 -3.37 -12.35 -3.75
CA SER A 161 -2.97 -13.48 -2.92
C SER A 161 -4.04 -13.83 -1.87
N ILE A 162 -4.57 -12.83 -1.17
CA ILE A 162 -5.63 -13.01 -0.17
C ILE A 162 -6.85 -13.72 -0.77
N VAL A 163 -7.31 -13.29 -1.95
CA VAL A 163 -8.47 -13.88 -2.61
C VAL A 163 -8.15 -15.26 -3.18
N PHE A 164 -6.99 -15.43 -3.82
CA PHE A 164 -6.61 -16.68 -4.48
C PHE A 164 -6.31 -17.81 -3.48
N GLU A 165 -5.66 -17.47 -2.37
CA GLU A 165 -5.35 -18.41 -1.29
C GLU A 165 -6.55 -18.64 -0.35
N GLY A 166 -7.60 -17.82 -0.45
CA GLY A 166 -8.78 -17.93 0.41
C GLY A 166 -8.49 -17.65 1.88
N GLN A 167 -7.59 -16.70 2.17
CA GLN A 167 -7.20 -16.40 3.55
C GLN A 167 -8.41 -15.92 4.38
N TYR A 168 -9.27 -15.10 3.80
CA TYR A 168 -10.56 -14.69 4.33
C TYR A 168 -11.48 -14.19 3.21
N SER A 169 -12.77 -14.11 3.51
CA SER A 169 -13.84 -13.73 2.58
C SER A 169 -14.69 -12.59 3.12
N VAL A 170 -15.48 -11.96 2.25
CA VAL A 170 -16.51 -11.00 2.68
C VAL A 170 -17.51 -11.72 3.56
N GLY A 171 -17.76 -11.17 4.75
CA GLY A 171 -18.61 -11.75 5.78
C GLY A 171 -17.84 -12.47 6.89
N ASP A 172 -16.53 -12.72 6.74
CA ASP A 172 -15.73 -13.29 7.82
C ASP A 172 -15.41 -12.23 8.88
N PHE A 173 -15.34 -12.65 10.14
CA PHE A 173 -14.80 -11.84 11.21
C PHE A 173 -13.28 -12.07 11.29
N VAL A 174 -12.50 -11.00 11.14
CA VAL A 174 -11.04 -11.07 11.10
C VAL A 174 -10.39 -10.09 12.06
N GLU A 175 -9.19 -10.44 12.52
CA GLU A 175 -8.27 -9.53 13.21
C GLU A 175 -6.99 -9.45 12.37
N ILE A 176 -6.61 -8.23 11.96
CA ILE A 176 -5.52 -7.97 11.02
C ILE A 176 -4.29 -7.42 11.73
N GLU A 177 -3.16 -8.08 11.50
CA GLU A 177 -1.85 -7.63 11.96
C GLU A 177 -1.19 -6.69 10.93
N PRO A 178 -0.41 -5.67 11.34
CA PRO A 178 -0.02 -5.34 12.71
C PRO A 178 -1.00 -4.37 13.39
N THR A 179 -2.04 -3.90 12.68
CA THR A 179 -2.95 -2.82 13.14
C THR A 179 -3.87 -3.22 14.28
N LYS A 180 -4.00 -4.54 14.54
CA LYS A 180 -4.98 -5.09 15.48
C LYS A 180 -6.44 -4.72 15.14
N ALA A 181 -6.67 -4.29 13.90
CA ALA A 181 -8.02 -3.99 13.44
C ALA A 181 -8.85 -5.27 13.41
N ALA A 182 -9.96 -5.28 14.13
CA ALA A 182 -10.85 -6.43 14.25
C ALA A 182 -12.28 -6.06 13.85
N GLY A 183 -12.93 -6.92 13.08
CA GLY A 183 -14.30 -6.71 12.64
C GLY A 183 -14.71 -7.59 11.46
N LEU A 184 -15.89 -7.31 10.94
CA LEU A 184 -16.49 -8.01 9.80
C LEU A 184 -15.92 -7.46 8.49
N VAL A 185 -15.45 -8.33 7.62
CA VAL A 185 -15.00 -7.94 6.26
C VAL A 185 -16.21 -7.54 5.43
N GLU A 186 -16.30 -6.25 5.06
CA GLU A 186 -17.38 -5.74 4.21
C GLU A 186 -17.06 -5.81 2.71
N GLU A 187 -15.79 -5.56 2.37
CA GLU A 187 -15.38 -5.52 0.97
C GLU A 187 -13.90 -5.92 0.85
N LEU A 188 -13.64 -6.81 -0.07
CA LEU A 188 -12.30 -7.14 -0.56
C LEU A 188 -12.06 -6.41 -1.87
N GLY A 189 -11.36 -5.28 -1.79
CA GLY A 189 -10.93 -4.55 -2.97
C GLY A 189 -9.57 -5.04 -3.47
N LEU A 190 -9.24 -4.70 -4.71
CA LEU A 190 -7.95 -5.06 -5.31
C LEU A 190 -6.75 -4.51 -4.50
N ARG A 191 -6.90 -3.33 -3.92
CA ARG A 191 -5.84 -2.63 -3.18
C ARG A 191 -6.08 -2.58 -1.68
N THR A 192 -7.35 -2.56 -1.25
CA THR A 192 -7.73 -2.32 0.15
C THR A 192 -8.81 -3.28 0.59
N THR A 193 -8.68 -3.80 1.80
CA THR A 193 -9.73 -4.50 2.53
C THR A 193 -10.47 -3.50 3.41
N LYS A 194 -11.81 -3.57 3.43
CA LYS A 194 -12.67 -2.78 4.31
C LYS A 194 -13.23 -3.66 5.39
N ILE A 195 -13.06 -3.24 6.63
CA ILE A 195 -13.53 -3.94 7.82
C ILE A 195 -14.47 -3.01 8.58
N ARG A 196 -15.63 -3.53 8.98
CA ARG A 196 -16.53 -2.87 9.91
C ARG A 196 -16.26 -3.35 11.31
N ALA A 197 -15.73 -2.47 12.17
CA ALA A 197 -15.53 -2.78 13.58
C ALA A 197 -16.86 -2.91 14.32
N LEU A 198 -16.84 -3.55 15.48
CA LEU A 198 -18.04 -3.70 16.33
C LEU A 198 -18.58 -2.37 16.85
N SER A 199 -17.72 -1.35 16.99
CA SER A 199 -18.08 0.04 17.31
C SER A 199 -18.80 0.78 16.17
N GLY A 200 -18.85 0.16 14.95
CA GLY A 200 -19.55 0.68 13.78
C GLY A 200 -18.69 1.46 12.78
N GLU A 201 -17.45 1.78 13.12
CA GLU A 201 -16.51 2.44 12.21
C GLU A 201 -16.09 1.53 11.06
N LEU A 202 -15.80 2.14 9.92
CA LEU A 202 -15.30 1.47 8.73
C LEU A 202 -13.79 1.71 8.60
N ILE A 203 -13.00 0.65 8.70
CA ILE A 203 -11.55 0.69 8.64
C ILE A 203 -11.09 0.28 7.24
N PHE A 204 -10.24 1.11 6.62
CA PHE A 204 -9.65 0.87 5.31
C PHE A 204 -8.20 0.45 5.48
N ILE A 205 -7.86 -0.78 5.12
CA ILE A 205 -6.51 -1.33 5.28
C ILE A 205 -5.93 -1.63 3.91
N PRO A 206 -4.77 -1.03 3.52
CA PRO A 206 -4.07 -1.42 2.31
C PRO A 206 -3.62 -2.88 2.40
N ASN A 207 -3.93 -3.68 1.37
CA ASN A 207 -3.67 -5.12 1.42
C ASN A 207 -2.18 -5.45 1.62
N GLY A 208 -1.28 -4.67 1.03
CA GLY A 208 0.17 -4.84 1.15
C GLY A 208 0.74 -4.52 2.54
N THR A 209 -0.05 -3.99 3.46
CA THR A 209 0.34 -3.74 4.85
C THR A 209 -0.08 -4.87 5.79
N ILE A 210 -0.89 -5.82 5.30
CA ILE A 210 -1.35 -6.97 6.06
C ILE A 210 -0.20 -7.98 6.15
N THR A 211 0.31 -8.20 7.36
CA THR A 211 1.41 -9.15 7.62
C THR A 211 0.91 -10.49 8.13
N GLY A 212 -0.31 -10.53 8.65
CA GLY A 212 -0.97 -11.72 9.12
C GLY A 212 -2.45 -11.46 9.39
N VAL A 213 -3.24 -12.50 9.36
CA VAL A 213 -4.67 -12.43 9.64
C VAL A 213 -5.07 -13.58 10.54
N ARG A 214 -5.88 -13.29 11.55
CA ARG A 214 -6.64 -14.27 12.32
C ARG A 214 -8.05 -14.27 11.78
N ASN A 215 -8.42 -15.33 11.09
CA ASN A 215 -9.77 -15.51 10.58
C ASN A 215 -10.60 -16.34 11.57
N TYR A 216 -11.66 -15.77 12.11
CA TYR A 216 -12.61 -16.43 12.99
C TYR A 216 -13.78 -16.95 12.15
N ILE A 217 -13.55 -18.07 11.46
CA ILE A 217 -14.50 -18.68 10.50
C ILE A 217 -15.89 -18.93 11.13
N SER A 218 -15.92 -19.29 12.41
CA SER A 218 -17.19 -19.48 13.17
C SER A 218 -17.80 -18.15 13.65
N GLY A 219 -17.12 -17.03 13.44
CA GLY A 219 -17.54 -15.71 13.94
C GLY A 219 -17.46 -15.56 15.45
N GLU A 220 -16.96 -16.57 16.18
CA GLU A 220 -16.91 -16.61 17.63
C GLU A 220 -15.53 -17.00 18.16
N GLN A 221 -15.20 -16.50 19.32
CA GLN A 221 -14.08 -16.95 20.14
C GLN A 221 -14.60 -17.75 21.31
N ARG A 222 -14.18 -19.02 21.39
CA ARG A 222 -14.60 -19.95 22.46
C ARG A 222 -13.63 -19.94 23.61
N PHE A 223 -14.18 -19.93 24.83
CA PHE A 223 -13.46 -20.02 26.08
C PHE A 223 -13.94 -21.23 26.86
N THR A 224 -13.03 -21.95 27.47
CA THR A 224 -13.33 -22.95 28.47
C THR A 224 -12.80 -22.44 29.81
N ILE A 225 -13.67 -22.36 30.80
CA ILE A 225 -13.32 -21.96 32.17
C ILE A 225 -13.39 -23.19 33.02
N GLU A 226 -12.33 -23.50 33.75
CA GLU A 226 -12.25 -24.58 34.70
C GLU A 226 -12.25 -24.01 36.11
N VAL A 227 -13.26 -24.36 36.89
CA VAL A 227 -13.45 -23.93 38.28
C VAL A 227 -13.31 -25.13 39.19
N GLN A 228 -12.48 -25.03 40.20
CA GLN A 228 -12.32 -26.08 41.24
C GLN A 228 -12.93 -25.58 42.54
N LEU A 229 -13.94 -26.33 43.02
CA LEU A 229 -14.65 -26.04 44.24
C LEU A 229 -14.28 -27.06 45.33
N SER A 230 -14.07 -26.57 46.53
CA SER A 230 -13.88 -27.39 47.74
C SER A 230 -15.17 -27.75 48.43
N ASP A 231 -16.29 -27.03 48.13
CA ASP A 231 -17.61 -27.27 48.66
C ASP A 231 -18.61 -27.58 47.52
N ALA A 232 -19.31 -28.72 47.62
CA ALA A 232 -20.34 -29.12 46.67
C ALA A 232 -21.56 -28.17 46.67
N ASN A 233 -21.85 -27.51 47.78
CA ASN A 233 -22.98 -26.57 47.91
C ASN A 233 -22.75 -25.29 47.07
N ALA A 234 -21.52 -24.92 46.79
CA ALA A 234 -21.21 -23.77 45.93
C ALA A 234 -21.52 -24.00 44.42
N VAL A 235 -21.72 -25.25 44.01
CA VAL A 235 -22.03 -25.61 42.63
C VAL A 235 -23.30 -24.93 42.14
N ASP A 236 -24.37 -24.98 42.93
CA ASP A 236 -25.67 -24.42 42.56
C ASP A 236 -25.59 -22.87 42.41
N GLY A 237 -24.81 -22.21 43.28
CA GLY A 237 -24.53 -20.79 43.16
C GLY A 237 -23.83 -20.43 41.89
N VAL A 238 -22.77 -21.20 41.51
CA VAL A 238 -22.05 -21.00 40.23
C VAL A 238 -22.99 -21.24 39.06
N LEU A 239 -23.80 -22.29 39.04
CA LEU A 239 -24.73 -22.57 37.96
C LEU A 239 -25.79 -21.46 37.80
N GLY A 240 -26.33 -20.95 38.90
CA GLY A 240 -27.27 -19.81 38.89
C GLY A 240 -26.62 -18.54 38.28
N SER A 241 -25.34 -18.31 38.54
CA SER A 241 -24.63 -17.17 37.96
C SER A 241 -24.45 -17.24 36.43
N LEU A 242 -24.50 -18.46 35.85
CA LEU A 242 -24.40 -18.64 34.39
C LEU A 242 -25.69 -18.26 33.67
N GLU A 243 -26.86 -18.46 34.30
CA GLU A 243 -28.17 -18.16 33.72
C GLU A 243 -28.43 -16.67 33.56
N GLU A 244 -27.81 -15.84 34.36
CA GLU A 244 -27.89 -14.37 34.29
C GLU A 244 -26.94 -13.75 33.28
N ALA A 245 -26.40 -14.52 32.34
CA ALA A 245 -25.43 -14.04 31.40
C ALA A 245 -26.02 -13.02 30.42
N SER A 246 -25.19 -12.03 30.06
CA SER A 246 -25.54 -10.99 29.11
C SER A 246 -25.86 -11.54 27.71
N ASN A 247 -26.80 -10.89 26.99
CA ASN A 247 -27.10 -11.17 25.58
C ASN A 247 -25.91 -10.91 24.61
N LEU A 248 -24.79 -10.44 25.12
CA LEU A 248 -23.56 -10.25 24.35
C LEU A 248 -22.78 -11.55 24.10
N TYR A 249 -23.15 -12.64 24.80
CA TYR A 249 -22.60 -13.96 24.52
C TYR A 249 -23.22 -14.56 23.25
N LEU A 250 -22.37 -14.97 22.29
CA LEU A 250 -22.83 -15.77 21.14
C LEU A 250 -23.18 -17.21 21.55
N ILE A 251 -22.35 -17.78 22.43
CA ILE A 251 -22.66 -19.03 23.12
C ILE A 251 -22.79 -18.68 24.59
N PRO A 252 -24.00 -18.69 25.15
CA PRO A 252 -24.21 -18.45 26.58
C PRO A 252 -23.36 -19.39 27.44
N PRO A 253 -22.81 -18.90 28.56
CA PRO A 253 -22.04 -19.73 29.48
C PRO A 253 -22.86 -20.94 29.90
N ARG A 254 -22.29 -22.15 29.73
CA ARG A 254 -22.96 -23.39 30.09
C ARG A 254 -21.98 -24.41 30.63
N LEU A 255 -22.45 -25.23 31.57
CA LEU A 255 -21.69 -26.36 32.07
C LEU A 255 -21.56 -27.44 30.99
N VAL A 256 -20.31 -27.87 30.71
CA VAL A 256 -20.01 -28.93 29.74
C VAL A 256 -19.33 -30.16 30.39
N GLY A 257 -18.92 -30.04 31.65
CA GLY A 257 -18.35 -31.15 32.40
C GLY A 257 -18.34 -30.89 33.89
N ARG A 258 -18.66 -31.92 34.67
CA ARG A 258 -18.52 -31.96 36.12
C ARG A 258 -17.77 -33.24 36.50
N GLU A 259 -16.71 -33.09 37.25
CA GLU A 259 -15.88 -34.18 37.73
C GLU A 259 -15.69 -34.02 39.25
N GLU A 260 -15.94 -35.09 40.02
CA GLU A 260 -15.73 -35.11 41.47
C GLU A 260 -14.52 -36.01 41.78
N THR A 261 -13.51 -35.45 42.45
CA THR A 261 -12.30 -36.17 42.80
C THR A 261 -11.81 -35.71 44.18
N ASN A 262 -11.66 -36.67 45.09
CA ASN A 262 -11.11 -36.39 46.43
C ASN A 262 -11.86 -35.28 47.22
N GLY A 263 -13.20 -35.23 47.14
CA GLY A 263 -14.02 -34.25 47.84
C GLY A 263 -13.98 -32.84 47.22
N ARG A 264 -13.38 -32.68 46.04
CA ARG A 264 -13.39 -31.46 45.25
C ARG A 264 -14.24 -31.65 44.00
N THR A 265 -14.99 -30.63 43.63
CA THR A 265 -15.77 -30.60 42.39
C THR A 265 -15.09 -29.71 41.36
N ARG A 266 -14.76 -30.29 40.22
CA ARG A 266 -14.24 -29.56 39.07
C ARG A 266 -15.37 -29.33 38.07
N LEU A 267 -15.66 -28.05 37.79
CA LEU A 267 -16.66 -27.63 36.80
C LEU A 267 -15.93 -27.12 35.56
N ARG A 268 -16.41 -27.56 34.41
CA ARG A 268 -15.91 -27.06 33.10
C ARG A 268 -17.04 -26.34 32.42
N ILE A 269 -16.85 -25.01 32.23
CA ILE A 269 -17.83 -24.07 31.66
C ILE A 269 -17.36 -23.65 30.30
N LEU A 270 -18.22 -23.72 29.27
CA LEU A 270 -17.97 -23.22 27.92
C LEU A 270 -18.74 -21.91 27.73
N ALA A 271 -18.08 -20.91 27.20
CA ALA A 271 -18.69 -19.66 26.76
C ALA A 271 -18.10 -19.23 25.40
N GLY A 272 -18.91 -18.58 24.56
CA GLY A 272 -18.47 -18.02 23.28
C GLY A 272 -18.86 -16.57 23.16
N VAL A 273 -17.91 -15.73 22.74
CA VAL A 273 -18.08 -14.30 22.53
C VAL A 273 -17.57 -13.88 21.16
N LEU A 274 -17.96 -12.69 20.72
CA LEU A 274 -17.31 -12.09 19.55
C LEU A 274 -15.81 -11.95 19.81
N PRO A 275 -14.96 -12.21 18.81
CA PRO A 275 -13.54 -11.87 18.90
C PRO A 275 -13.42 -10.38 19.26
N SER A 276 -12.46 -9.93 20.02
CA SER A 276 -12.37 -8.62 20.67
C SER A 276 -13.24 -8.38 21.91
N MET A 277 -14.18 -9.26 22.24
CA MET A 277 -14.97 -9.18 23.47
C MET A 277 -14.53 -10.22 24.53
N GLY A 278 -13.30 -10.69 24.45
CA GLY A 278 -12.74 -11.68 25.41
C GLY A 278 -12.80 -11.23 26.86
N TRP A 279 -12.73 -9.92 27.13
CA TRP A 279 -12.86 -9.32 28.46
C TRP A 279 -14.17 -9.70 29.16
N LEU A 280 -15.25 -9.96 28.38
CA LEU A 280 -16.54 -10.38 28.91
C LEU A 280 -16.44 -11.74 29.62
N VAL A 281 -15.54 -12.60 29.18
CA VAL A 281 -15.27 -13.90 29.82
C VAL A 281 -14.14 -13.78 30.82
N GLU A 282 -13.03 -13.19 30.45
CA GLU A 282 -11.78 -13.15 31.21
C GLU A 282 -11.91 -12.34 32.51
N GLU A 283 -12.73 -11.28 32.47
CA GLU A 283 -12.94 -10.39 33.61
C GLU A 283 -14.37 -10.58 34.17
N ASN A 284 -15.40 -10.28 33.41
CA ASN A 284 -16.76 -10.20 33.92
C ASN A 284 -17.32 -11.56 34.38
N LEU A 285 -17.24 -12.62 33.52
CA LEU A 285 -17.77 -13.92 33.87
C LEU A 285 -17.00 -14.59 35.01
N VAL A 286 -15.69 -14.47 35.02
CA VAL A 286 -14.83 -15.03 36.06
C VAL A 286 -15.11 -14.38 37.41
N GLU A 287 -15.22 -13.04 37.47
CA GLU A 287 -15.56 -12.33 38.68
C GLU A 287 -16.95 -12.71 39.21
N ARG A 288 -17.94 -12.88 38.33
CA ARG A 288 -19.29 -13.37 38.70
C ARG A 288 -19.24 -14.79 39.24
N ILE A 289 -18.46 -15.68 38.65
CA ILE A 289 -18.27 -17.06 39.12
C ILE A 289 -17.61 -17.04 40.50
N LYS A 290 -16.57 -16.24 40.71
CA LYS A 290 -15.91 -16.09 42.01
C LYS A 290 -16.87 -15.59 43.09
N ALA A 291 -17.64 -14.55 42.78
CA ALA A 291 -18.63 -13.98 43.71
C ALA A 291 -19.72 -14.98 44.06
N ALA A 292 -20.18 -15.77 43.10
CA ALA A 292 -21.23 -16.78 43.32
C ALA A 292 -20.73 -18.02 44.11
N ALA A 293 -19.48 -18.40 43.88
CA ALA A 293 -18.84 -19.51 44.62
C ALA A 293 -18.53 -19.14 46.07
N GLY A 294 -18.13 -17.89 46.31
CA GLY A 294 -17.50 -17.45 47.55
C GLY A 294 -16.02 -17.79 47.62
N GLU A 295 -15.20 -16.89 48.15
CA GLU A 295 -13.73 -17.06 48.18
C GLU A 295 -13.29 -18.31 48.93
N GLU A 296 -13.99 -18.72 50.01
CA GLU A 296 -13.65 -19.88 50.82
C GLU A 296 -13.94 -21.21 50.11
N ALA A 297 -14.88 -21.24 49.17
CA ALA A 297 -15.28 -22.44 48.44
C ALA A 297 -14.42 -22.68 47.19
N LEU A 298 -13.61 -21.72 46.76
CA LEU A 298 -12.69 -21.88 45.64
C LEU A 298 -11.44 -22.64 46.09
N ALA A 299 -11.16 -23.80 45.51
CA ALA A 299 -9.93 -24.55 45.77
C ALA A 299 -8.72 -23.99 45.04
N SER A 300 -8.95 -23.23 43.93
CA SER A 300 -7.93 -22.52 43.16
C SER A 300 -8.56 -21.41 42.32
N GLU A 301 -7.76 -20.46 41.83
CA GLU A 301 -8.19 -19.50 40.83
C GLU A 301 -8.76 -20.20 39.59
N PRO A 302 -9.89 -19.71 39.01
CA PRO A 302 -10.45 -20.24 37.78
C PRO A 302 -9.43 -20.18 36.65
N LEU A 303 -9.24 -21.30 35.94
CA LEU A 303 -8.35 -21.38 34.79
C LEU A 303 -9.14 -21.13 33.50
N ILE A 304 -8.63 -20.25 32.65
CA ILE A 304 -9.25 -19.87 31.39
C ILE A 304 -8.41 -20.36 30.22
N TYR A 305 -9.03 -21.16 29.36
CA TYR A 305 -8.36 -21.62 28.14
C TYR A 305 -9.08 -21.09 26.89
N LYS A 306 -8.30 -20.60 25.93
CA LYS A 306 -8.77 -20.28 24.58
C LYS A 306 -8.54 -21.47 23.65
N VAL A 307 -9.04 -22.66 24.03
CA VAL A 307 -8.77 -23.91 23.30
C VAL A 307 -10.10 -24.51 22.83
N ASP A 308 -10.18 -24.73 21.52
CA ASP A 308 -11.24 -25.56 20.96
C ASP A 308 -10.99 -27.03 21.30
N GLN A 309 -11.97 -27.66 21.96
CA GLN A 309 -11.91 -29.05 22.38
C GLN A 309 -11.70 -30.04 21.22
N ALA A 310 -12.24 -29.71 20.02
CA ALA A 310 -12.04 -30.53 18.82
C ALA A 310 -10.60 -30.49 18.35
N ASN A 311 -10.00 -29.30 18.34
CA ASN A 311 -8.60 -29.13 18.02
C ASN A 311 -7.69 -29.79 19.05
N LEU A 312 -8.02 -29.70 20.33
CA LEU A 312 -7.25 -30.35 21.38
C LEU A 312 -7.24 -31.87 21.20
N LYS A 313 -8.39 -32.50 20.91
CA LYS A 313 -8.46 -33.95 20.61
C LYS A 313 -7.59 -34.30 19.41
N ARG A 314 -7.66 -33.49 18.34
CA ARG A 314 -6.84 -33.71 17.13
C ARG A 314 -5.35 -33.60 17.43
N ILE A 315 -4.93 -32.58 18.18
CA ILE A 315 -3.53 -32.43 18.58
C ILE A 315 -3.08 -33.60 19.44
N ARG A 316 -3.92 -34.03 20.42
CA ARG A 316 -3.60 -35.17 21.29
C ARG A 316 -3.45 -36.48 20.51
N SER A 317 -4.24 -36.70 19.44
CA SER A 317 -4.09 -37.88 18.58
C SER A 317 -2.84 -37.86 17.69
N LEU A 318 -2.18 -36.71 17.54
CA LEU A 318 -0.92 -36.56 16.79
C LEU A 318 0.32 -36.72 17.68
N ILE A 319 0.15 -36.65 19.01
CA ILE A 319 1.25 -36.89 19.95
C ILE A 319 1.34 -38.40 20.12
N PRO A 320 2.51 -39.02 19.79
CA PRO A 320 2.71 -40.45 20.07
C PRO A 320 2.50 -40.71 21.56
N GLU A 321 1.73 -41.73 21.90
CA GLU A 321 1.67 -42.21 23.28
C GLU A 321 3.09 -42.63 23.65
N ASP A 322 3.70 -41.92 24.57
CA ASP A 322 4.95 -42.31 25.20
C ASP A 322 4.65 -43.62 25.96
N ASN A 323 4.92 -44.74 25.31
CA ASN A 323 4.91 -46.04 25.96
C ASN A 323 6.07 -46.02 26.95
N GLY A 324 5.75 -45.50 28.16
CA GLY A 324 6.69 -45.30 29.24
C GLY A 324 7.39 -46.61 29.62
N GLU A 325 8.42 -46.97 28.89
CA GLU A 325 9.53 -47.73 29.41
C GLU A 325 10.39 -46.79 30.24
N ARG A 326 10.05 -46.69 31.51
CA ARG A 326 10.97 -46.13 32.51
C ARG A 326 12.12 -47.09 32.62
N ILE A 327 13.30 -46.66 32.19
CA ILE A 327 14.58 -47.20 32.60
C ILE A 327 14.84 -46.84 34.05
#